data_9c98526ce42cb3d233ea3a9b22a1ad21
#
_entry.id   9c98526ce42cb3d233ea3a9b22a1ad21
#
_cell.length_a   1.000
_cell.length_b   1.000
_cell.length_c   1.000
_cell.angle_alpha   90.00
_cell.angle_beta   90.00
_cell.angle_gamma   90.00
#
_symmetry.space_group_name_H-M   'P 1'
#
loop_
_entity.id
_entity.type
_entity.pdbx_description
1 polymer ?
#
loop_
_entity_poly.entity_id
_entity_poly.type
_entity_poly.pdbx_seq_one_letter_code
_entity_poly.pdbx_strand_id
1 'polypeptide(L)'
;IKNREIPIRNSNVLLLGAGGASRAIIAGFSKEHVKKITVVNRTIKKANDLSNFGKNLEIKSDAIPIDDIETLNENYDFIVNASSLGLKNEPNIIPKKLMNSETVVYDIVYKPVNTELIKEAKKQSAQIIYGYEMLLGQATRSFEIWLKQKAPYEAMKKAIMGGFY
;
A
#
# COMPACT_ATOMS: atom_id res chain seq x y z
N ILE A 1 3.67 4.42 -7.76
CA ILE A 1 2.42 5.13 -8.10
C ILE A 1 2.73 6.23 -9.11
N LYS A 2 3.60 7.21 -8.81
CA LYS A 2 3.93 8.32 -9.73
C LYS A 2 4.36 7.88 -11.15
N ASN A 3 5.15 6.84 -11.26
CA ASN A 3 5.61 6.31 -12.56
C ASN A 3 4.49 5.71 -13.43
N ARG A 4 3.28 5.55 -12.89
CA ARG A 4 2.10 5.02 -13.59
C ARG A 4 1.06 6.09 -13.89
N GLU A 5 1.36 7.37 -13.59
CA GLU A 5 0.46 8.53 -13.79
C GLU A 5 -0.91 8.37 -13.09
N ILE A 6 -0.95 7.57 -12.00
CA ILE A 6 -2.16 7.37 -11.22
C ILE A 6 -2.43 8.63 -10.40
N PRO A 7 -3.61 9.27 -10.52
CA PRO A 7 -3.93 10.46 -9.76
C PRO A 7 -4.03 10.14 -8.27
N ILE A 8 -3.31 10.89 -7.43
CA ILE A 8 -3.26 10.66 -5.97
C ILE A 8 -3.98 11.77 -5.21
N ARG A 9 -3.96 12.99 -5.77
CA ARG A 9 -4.52 14.16 -5.10
C ARG A 9 -6.02 13.97 -4.82
N ASN A 10 -6.47 14.39 -3.65
CA ASN A 10 -7.86 14.29 -3.17
C ASN A 10 -8.39 12.84 -3.04
N SER A 11 -7.55 11.82 -3.08
CA SER A 11 -7.96 10.43 -2.94
C SER A 11 -8.26 10.03 -1.48
N ASN A 12 -9.13 9.02 -1.33
CA ASN A 12 -9.39 8.31 -0.09
C ASN A 12 -8.53 7.04 -0.06
N VAL A 13 -7.82 6.82 1.03
CA VAL A 13 -6.88 5.70 1.19
C VAL A 13 -7.29 4.81 2.34
N LEU A 14 -7.44 3.52 2.10
CA LEU A 14 -7.52 2.48 3.14
C LEU A 14 -6.11 1.91 3.34
N LEU A 15 -5.55 2.04 4.52
CA LEU A 15 -4.21 1.56 4.86
C LEU A 15 -4.28 0.46 5.90
N LEU A 16 -3.97 -0.76 5.51
CA LEU A 16 -3.90 -1.92 6.39
C LEU A 16 -2.49 -2.06 6.97
N GLY A 17 -2.39 -2.04 8.29
CA GLY A 17 -1.16 -2.12 9.04
C GLY A 17 -0.71 -0.79 9.64
N ALA A 18 0.04 -0.85 10.74
CA ALA A 18 0.54 0.32 11.46
C ALA A 18 2.01 0.15 11.86
N GLY A 19 2.83 -0.29 10.90
CA GLY A 19 4.28 -0.47 11.03
C GLY A 19 5.08 0.68 10.42
N GLY A 20 6.40 0.46 10.31
CA GLY A 20 7.32 1.43 9.72
C GLY A 20 7.01 1.75 8.25
N ALA A 21 6.64 0.74 7.46
CA ALA A 21 6.22 0.93 6.07
C ALA A 21 4.98 1.83 5.96
N SER A 22 3.98 1.61 6.83
CA SER A 22 2.76 2.41 6.87
C SER A 22 3.06 3.88 7.17
N ARG A 23 4.02 4.16 8.07
CA ARG A 23 4.46 5.52 8.37
C ARG A 23 5.09 6.21 7.16
N ALA A 24 5.95 5.50 6.42
CA ALA A 24 6.56 6.02 5.19
C ALA A 24 5.51 6.26 4.09
N ILE A 25 4.51 5.38 3.99
CA ILE A 25 3.39 5.51 3.04
C ILE A 25 2.57 6.76 3.35
N ILE A 26 2.19 7.00 4.62
CA ILE A 26 1.46 8.23 5.02
C ILE A 26 2.28 9.48 4.68
N ALA A 27 3.58 9.49 5.01
CA ALA A 27 4.46 10.60 4.66
C ALA A 27 4.58 10.82 3.13
N GLY A 28 4.50 9.76 2.35
CA GLY A 28 4.44 9.84 0.88
C GLY A 28 3.12 10.44 0.40
N PHE A 29 2.01 9.97 0.91
CA PHE A 29 0.67 10.45 0.55
C PHE A 29 0.42 11.90 0.99
N SER A 30 1.00 12.36 2.11
CA SER A 30 0.86 13.75 2.55
C SER A 30 1.40 14.74 1.50
N LYS A 31 2.52 14.41 0.87
CA LYS A 31 3.13 15.23 -0.20
C LYS A 31 2.28 15.31 -1.46
N GLU A 32 1.37 14.37 -1.64
CA GLU A 32 0.47 14.31 -2.79
C GLU A 32 -0.93 14.85 -2.47
N HIS A 33 -1.14 15.40 -1.25
CA HIS A 33 -2.39 16.02 -0.82
C HIS A 33 -3.60 15.08 -0.94
N VAL A 34 -3.50 13.86 -0.39
CA VAL A 34 -4.66 12.96 -0.29
C VAL A 34 -5.73 13.55 0.60
N LYS A 35 -6.98 13.21 0.36
CA LYS A 35 -8.13 13.72 1.10
C LYS A 35 -8.26 13.10 2.48
N LYS A 36 -8.13 11.76 2.57
CA LYS A 36 -8.36 11.01 3.81
C LYS A 36 -7.54 9.72 3.80
N ILE A 37 -7.07 9.32 4.98
CA ILE A 37 -6.48 7.99 5.21
C ILE A 37 -7.23 7.31 6.36
N THR A 38 -7.80 6.12 6.10
CA THR A 38 -8.36 5.24 7.12
C THR A 38 -7.33 4.16 7.44
N VAL A 39 -6.81 4.17 8.66
CA VAL A 39 -5.81 3.19 9.12
C VAL A 39 -6.53 2.03 9.79
N VAL A 40 -6.32 0.81 9.30
CA VAL A 40 -6.85 -0.42 9.87
C VAL A 40 -5.71 -1.25 10.45
N ASN A 41 -5.81 -1.65 11.72
CA ASN A 41 -4.79 -2.49 12.34
C ASN A 41 -5.36 -3.35 13.45
N ARG A 42 -4.79 -4.54 13.67
CA ARG A 42 -5.16 -5.45 14.76
C ARG A 42 -5.04 -4.77 16.14
N THR A 43 -4.01 -4.00 16.37
CA THR A 43 -3.81 -3.24 17.61
C THR A 43 -4.31 -1.82 17.40
N ILE A 44 -5.48 -1.49 17.91
CA ILE A 44 -6.13 -0.17 17.72
C ILE A 44 -5.24 0.98 18.21
N LYS A 45 -4.50 0.79 19.30
CA LYS A 45 -3.56 1.81 19.80
C LYS A 45 -2.55 2.21 18.72
N LYS A 46 -1.95 1.23 18.01
CA LYS A 46 -1.01 1.52 16.92
C LYS A 46 -1.66 2.21 15.74
N ALA A 47 -2.92 1.87 15.44
CA ALA A 47 -3.69 2.55 14.40
C ALA A 47 -3.96 4.01 14.78
N ASN A 48 -4.34 4.27 16.03
CA ASN A 48 -4.54 5.63 16.55
C ASN A 48 -3.24 6.45 16.51
N ASP A 49 -2.12 5.89 16.94
CA ASP A 49 -0.81 6.57 16.90
C ASP A 49 -0.43 6.94 15.46
N LEU A 50 -0.70 6.05 14.52
CA LEU A 50 -0.42 6.27 13.10
C LEU A 50 -1.42 7.26 12.46
N SER A 51 -2.69 7.23 12.84
CA SER A 51 -3.70 8.21 12.44
C SER A 51 -3.32 9.61 12.92
N ASN A 52 -2.88 9.73 14.18
CA ASN A 52 -2.40 11.00 14.73
C ASN A 52 -1.16 11.52 13.99
N PHE A 53 -0.25 10.63 13.60
CA PHE A 53 0.86 10.99 12.72
C PHE A 53 0.36 11.57 11.38
N GLY A 54 -0.67 10.98 10.78
CA GLY A 54 -1.31 11.52 9.57
C GLY A 54 -1.92 12.90 9.79
N LYS A 55 -2.62 13.10 10.92
CA LYS A 55 -3.20 14.41 11.30
C LYS A 55 -2.12 15.48 11.48
N ASN A 56 -0.97 15.14 12.05
CA ASN A 56 0.17 16.07 12.19
C ASN A 56 0.79 16.44 10.82
N LEU A 57 0.49 15.69 9.77
CA LEU A 57 0.84 15.99 8.38
C LEU A 57 -0.34 16.60 7.59
N GLU A 58 -1.33 17.16 8.30
CA GLU A 58 -2.52 17.83 7.74
C GLU A 58 -3.42 16.92 6.90
N ILE A 59 -3.38 15.60 7.12
CA ILE A 59 -4.26 14.64 6.46
C ILE A 59 -5.43 14.32 7.41
N LYS A 60 -6.67 14.37 6.91
CA LYS A 60 -7.80 13.77 7.61
C LYS A 60 -7.55 12.28 7.78
N SER A 61 -7.45 11.80 9.02
CA SER A 61 -7.10 10.41 9.27
C SER A 61 -7.92 9.82 10.41
N ASP A 62 -8.43 8.62 10.18
CA ASP A 62 -9.18 7.82 11.14
C ASP A 62 -8.46 6.50 11.42
N ALA A 63 -8.76 5.89 12.56
CA ALA A 63 -8.25 4.58 12.97
C ALA A 63 -9.40 3.64 13.27
N ILE A 64 -9.32 2.42 12.73
CA ILE A 64 -10.34 1.38 12.87
C ILE A 64 -9.68 0.06 13.31
N PRO A 65 -10.23 -0.66 14.29
CA PRO A 65 -9.76 -2.00 14.59
C PRO A 65 -10.05 -2.94 13.42
N ILE A 66 -9.22 -3.95 13.24
CA ILE A 66 -9.32 -4.88 12.12
C ILE A 66 -10.66 -5.65 12.14
N ASP A 67 -11.22 -5.90 13.32
CA ASP A 67 -12.46 -6.63 13.49
C ASP A 67 -13.68 -5.84 12.96
N ASP A 68 -13.54 -4.52 12.85
CA ASP A 68 -14.59 -3.63 12.33
C ASP A 68 -14.45 -3.34 10.84
N ILE A 69 -13.53 -3.98 10.12
CA ILE A 69 -13.26 -3.69 8.70
C ILE A 69 -14.51 -3.89 7.82
N GLU A 70 -15.39 -4.82 8.17
CA GLU A 70 -16.65 -5.08 7.48
C GLU A 70 -17.67 -3.94 7.61
N THR A 71 -17.52 -3.06 8.61
CA THR A 71 -18.39 -1.90 8.79
C THR A 71 -18.10 -0.77 7.81
N LEU A 72 -16.95 -0.81 7.16
CA LEU A 72 -16.56 0.20 6.18
C LEU A 72 -17.46 0.16 4.95
N ASN A 73 -17.97 1.33 4.55
CA ASN A 73 -18.83 1.51 3.39
C ASN A 73 -18.41 2.73 2.53
N GLU A 74 -17.22 3.27 2.78
CA GLU A 74 -16.67 4.37 1.98
C GLU A 74 -16.07 3.84 0.68
N ASN A 75 -16.06 4.69 -0.36
CA ASN A 75 -15.30 4.40 -1.57
C ASN A 75 -13.83 4.76 -1.32
N TYR A 76 -12.95 3.84 -1.65
CA TYR A 76 -11.50 4.03 -1.56
C TYR A 76 -10.87 4.02 -2.95
N ASP A 77 -10.12 5.08 -3.25
CA ASP A 77 -9.33 5.17 -4.47
C ASP A 77 -8.07 4.30 -4.36
N PHE A 78 -7.53 4.19 -3.15
CA PHE A 78 -6.39 3.32 -2.85
C PHE A 78 -6.69 2.39 -1.68
N ILE A 79 -6.34 1.12 -1.85
CA ILE A 79 -6.27 0.11 -0.79
C ILE A 79 -4.83 -0.36 -0.69
N VAL A 80 -4.18 -0.10 0.44
CA VAL A 80 -2.77 -0.40 0.64
C VAL A 80 -2.61 -1.41 1.77
N ASN A 81 -2.10 -2.59 1.46
CA ASN A 81 -1.66 -3.54 2.48
C ASN A 81 -0.20 -3.28 2.83
N ALA A 82 0.04 -2.68 3.99
CA ALA A 82 1.36 -2.47 4.58
C ALA A 82 1.54 -3.30 5.87
N SER A 83 0.80 -4.40 5.97
CA SER A 83 0.89 -5.38 7.06
C SER A 83 1.69 -6.63 6.62
N SER A 84 1.77 -7.61 7.49
CA SER A 84 2.32 -8.94 7.17
C SER A 84 1.29 -9.92 6.59
N LEU A 85 0.03 -9.51 6.46
CA LEU A 85 -1.01 -10.37 5.88
C LEU A 85 -0.70 -10.69 4.41
N GLY A 86 -0.78 -11.95 4.08
CA GLY A 86 -0.43 -12.47 2.76
C GLY A 86 0.97 -13.11 2.67
N LEU A 87 1.86 -12.90 3.66
CA LEU A 87 3.20 -13.53 3.69
C LEU A 87 3.13 -15.06 3.79
N LYS A 88 2.12 -15.58 4.47
CA LYS A 88 1.92 -17.02 4.70
C LYS A 88 0.64 -17.54 4.02
N ASN A 89 0.22 -16.89 2.93
CA ASN A 89 -1.02 -17.18 2.22
C ASN A 89 -2.27 -17.05 3.12
N GLU A 90 -2.23 -16.14 4.09
CA GLU A 90 -3.41 -15.84 4.89
C GLU A 90 -4.55 -15.31 4.00
N PRO A 91 -5.82 -15.58 4.36
CA PRO A 91 -6.97 -15.13 3.58
C PRO A 91 -7.02 -13.61 3.50
N ASN A 92 -7.58 -13.10 2.41
CA ASN A 92 -7.89 -11.67 2.30
C ASN A 92 -8.99 -11.29 3.31
N ILE A 93 -8.75 -10.23 4.04
CA ILE A 93 -9.71 -9.69 5.04
C ILE A 93 -10.39 -8.41 4.57
N ILE A 94 -9.95 -7.84 3.44
CA ILE A 94 -10.52 -6.60 2.92
C ILE A 94 -11.80 -6.95 2.17
N PRO A 95 -12.96 -6.38 2.57
CA PRO A 95 -14.24 -6.66 1.94
C PRO A 95 -14.23 -6.33 0.44
N LYS A 96 -14.71 -7.26 -0.39
CA LYS A 96 -14.78 -7.06 -1.85
C LYS A 96 -15.59 -5.82 -2.26
N LYS A 97 -16.59 -5.44 -1.44
CA LYS A 97 -17.43 -4.24 -1.67
C LYS A 97 -16.63 -2.93 -1.67
N LEU A 98 -15.40 -2.93 -1.11
CA LEU A 98 -14.52 -1.77 -1.07
C LEU A 98 -13.62 -1.65 -2.31
N MET A 99 -13.71 -2.60 -3.26
CA MET A 99 -12.89 -2.67 -4.47
C MET A 99 -13.76 -2.62 -5.72
N ASN A 100 -13.29 -1.91 -6.73
CA ASN A 100 -13.89 -1.86 -8.07
C ASN A 100 -12.80 -1.56 -9.12
N SER A 101 -13.17 -1.39 -10.39
CA SER A 101 -12.24 -1.13 -11.49
C SER A 101 -11.47 0.19 -11.38
N GLU A 102 -11.93 1.14 -10.57
CA GLU A 102 -11.28 2.44 -10.34
C GLU A 102 -10.34 2.38 -9.14
N THR A 103 -10.47 1.36 -8.28
CA THR A 103 -9.63 1.19 -7.10
C THR A 103 -8.22 0.75 -7.47
N VAL A 104 -7.21 1.36 -6.85
CA VAL A 104 -5.82 0.92 -6.94
C VAL A 104 -5.49 0.11 -5.69
N VAL A 105 -5.22 -1.17 -5.86
CA VAL A 105 -4.78 -2.07 -4.78
C VAL A 105 -3.27 -2.19 -4.80
N TYR A 106 -2.63 -1.78 -3.72
CA TYR A 106 -1.20 -1.85 -3.53
C TYR A 106 -0.86 -2.78 -2.37
N ASP A 107 -0.28 -3.92 -2.68
CA ASP A 107 0.20 -4.86 -1.67
C ASP A 107 1.72 -4.79 -1.57
N ILE A 108 2.27 -4.41 -0.40
CA ILE A 108 3.73 -4.36 -0.22
C ILE A 108 4.36 -5.74 -0.03
N VAL A 109 3.56 -6.78 0.18
CA VAL A 109 4.05 -8.16 0.18
C VAL A 109 4.51 -8.51 -1.22
N TYR A 110 5.78 -8.88 -1.35
CA TYR A 110 6.38 -9.20 -2.64
C TYR A 110 6.59 -10.70 -2.85
N LYS A 111 6.50 -11.50 -1.79
CA LYS A 111 6.56 -12.96 -1.86
C LYS A 111 5.59 -13.57 -0.83
N PRO A 112 4.54 -14.27 -1.30
CA PRO A 112 4.20 -14.57 -2.70
C PRO A 112 3.77 -13.31 -3.49
N VAL A 113 3.95 -13.32 -4.81
CA VAL A 113 3.55 -12.19 -5.69
C VAL A 113 2.03 -12.06 -5.78
N ASN A 114 1.32 -13.18 -5.79
CA ASN A 114 -0.14 -13.24 -5.85
C ASN A 114 -0.72 -13.62 -4.49
N THR A 115 -0.76 -12.68 -3.57
CA THR A 115 -1.47 -12.83 -2.29
C THR A 115 -2.97 -12.98 -2.52
N GLU A 116 -3.72 -13.40 -1.50
CA GLU A 116 -5.19 -13.48 -1.60
C GLU A 116 -5.83 -12.10 -1.84
N LEU A 117 -5.24 -11.01 -1.32
CA LEU A 117 -5.65 -9.65 -1.65
C LEU A 117 -5.48 -9.35 -3.15
N ILE A 118 -4.33 -9.68 -3.73
CA ILE A 118 -4.08 -9.48 -5.17
C ILE A 118 -5.02 -10.33 -6.03
N LYS A 119 -5.30 -11.56 -5.62
CA LYS A 119 -6.26 -12.41 -6.34
C LYS A 119 -7.67 -11.81 -6.30
N GLU A 120 -8.10 -11.30 -5.15
CA GLU A 120 -9.40 -10.64 -5.03
C GLU A 120 -9.46 -9.36 -5.86
N ALA A 121 -8.42 -8.51 -5.80
CA ALA A 121 -8.32 -7.30 -6.61
C ALA A 121 -8.47 -7.58 -8.12
N LYS A 122 -7.87 -8.67 -8.61
CA LYS A 122 -8.04 -9.12 -10.01
C LYS A 122 -9.49 -9.45 -10.34
N LYS A 123 -10.20 -10.15 -9.45
CA LYS A 123 -11.63 -10.48 -9.65
C LYS A 123 -12.50 -9.22 -9.71
N GLN A 124 -12.15 -8.19 -8.95
CA GLN A 124 -12.86 -6.92 -8.93
C GLN A 124 -12.39 -5.95 -10.04
N SER A 125 -11.52 -6.39 -10.95
CA SER A 125 -10.93 -5.58 -12.03
C SER A 125 -10.17 -4.35 -11.53
N ALA A 126 -9.72 -4.34 -10.27
CA ALA A 126 -8.95 -3.26 -9.68
C ALA A 126 -7.56 -3.14 -10.33
N GLN A 127 -7.02 -1.93 -10.33
CA GLN A 127 -5.63 -1.71 -10.74
C GLN A 127 -4.68 -2.23 -9.65
N ILE A 128 -3.61 -2.90 -10.04
CA ILE A 128 -2.71 -3.54 -9.08
C ILE A 128 -1.32 -2.94 -9.13
N ILE A 129 -0.77 -2.65 -7.94
CA ILE A 129 0.64 -2.34 -7.74
C ILE A 129 1.21 -3.45 -6.85
N TYR A 130 2.20 -4.15 -7.38
CA TYR A 130 2.81 -5.28 -6.70
C TYR A 130 3.93 -4.85 -5.74
N GLY A 131 4.12 -5.60 -4.66
CA GLY A 131 5.16 -5.33 -3.67
C GLY A 131 6.59 -5.32 -4.23
N TYR A 132 6.87 -6.13 -5.25
CA TYR A 132 8.18 -6.11 -5.90
C TYR A 132 8.48 -4.77 -6.60
N GLU A 133 7.46 -4.01 -6.99
CA GLU A 133 7.65 -2.67 -7.58
C GLU A 133 8.16 -1.67 -6.54
N MET A 134 7.69 -1.81 -5.29
CA MET A 134 8.24 -1.04 -4.18
C MET A 134 9.70 -1.43 -3.90
N LEU A 135 9.96 -2.74 -3.84
CA LEU A 135 11.31 -3.26 -3.60
C LEU A 135 12.29 -2.76 -4.67
N LEU A 136 11.88 -2.79 -5.94
CA LEU A 136 12.67 -2.25 -7.05
C LEU A 136 12.90 -0.75 -6.91
N GLY A 137 11.84 0.00 -6.59
CA GLY A 137 11.92 1.46 -6.40
C GLY A 137 12.88 1.87 -5.29
N GLN A 138 12.81 1.21 -4.11
CA GLN A 138 13.73 1.52 -3.01
C GLN A 138 15.16 1.05 -3.31
N ALA A 139 15.36 -0.10 -3.97
CA ALA A 139 16.68 -0.58 -4.37
C ALA A 139 17.34 0.37 -5.38
N THR A 140 16.59 0.80 -6.40
CA THR A 140 17.04 1.80 -7.39
C THR A 140 17.46 3.09 -6.69
N ARG A 141 16.61 3.61 -5.81
CA ARG A 141 16.92 4.86 -5.12
C ARG A 141 18.12 4.76 -4.18
N SER A 142 18.25 3.64 -3.47
CA SER A 142 19.42 3.39 -2.59
C SER A 142 20.71 3.32 -3.41
N PHE A 143 20.69 2.62 -4.55
CA PHE A 143 21.82 2.55 -5.46
C PHE A 143 22.30 3.95 -5.90
N GLU A 144 21.35 4.78 -6.36
CA GLU A 144 21.65 6.15 -6.82
C GLU A 144 22.20 7.04 -5.72
N ILE A 145 21.68 6.92 -4.49
CA ILE A 145 22.15 7.70 -3.33
C ILE A 145 23.58 7.28 -2.94
N TRP A 146 23.84 5.98 -2.87
CA TRP A 146 25.11 5.47 -2.38
C TRP A 146 26.23 5.60 -3.39
N LEU A 147 25.96 5.26 -4.65
CA LEU A 147 26.98 5.21 -5.68
C LEU A 147 27.04 6.50 -6.52
N LYS A 148 26.11 7.44 -6.33
CA LYS A 148 26.00 8.69 -7.11
C LYS A 148 25.97 8.46 -8.62
N GLN A 149 25.43 7.32 -9.04
CA GLN A 149 25.30 6.89 -10.43
C GLN A 149 23.85 6.49 -10.71
N LYS A 150 23.45 6.57 -11.98
CA LYS A 150 22.14 6.09 -12.41
C LYS A 150 22.04 4.58 -12.20
N ALA A 151 20.97 4.14 -11.56
CA ALA A 151 20.76 2.73 -11.31
C ALA A 151 20.52 1.95 -12.62
N PRO A 152 21.08 0.75 -12.77
CA PRO A 152 20.81 -0.14 -13.90
C PRO A 152 19.42 -0.78 -13.75
N TYR A 153 18.37 0.01 -13.91
CA TYR A 153 16.99 -0.34 -13.60
C TYR A 153 16.54 -1.68 -14.20
N GLU A 154 16.81 -1.91 -15.50
CA GLU A 154 16.38 -3.14 -16.18
C GLU A 154 17.12 -4.39 -15.64
N ALA A 155 18.40 -4.26 -15.31
CA ALA A 155 19.15 -5.37 -14.68
C ALA A 155 18.60 -5.68 -13.27
N MET A 156 18.32 -4.64 -12.46
CA MET A 156 17.73 -4.79 -11.13
C MET A 156 16.32 -5.40 -11.20
N LYS A 157 15.50 -4.95 -12.16
CA LYS A 157 14.16 -5.51 -12.41
C LYS A 157 14.25 -6.98 -12.78
N LYS A 158 15.13 -7.35 -13.70
CA LYS A 158 15.35 -8.73 -14.11
C LYS A 158 15.80 -9.62 -12.94
N ALA A 159 16.71 -9.13 -12.11
CA ALA A 159 17.17 -9.85 -10.91
C ALA A 159 16.04 -10.10 -9.90
N ILE A 160 15.21 -9.09 -9.62
CA ILE A 160 14.05 -9.22 -8.74
C ILE A 160 13.06 -10.23 -9.32
N MET A 161 12.71 -10.10 -10.60
CA MET A 161 11.75 -11.01 -11.25
C MET A 161 12.27 -12.44 -11.32
N GLY A 162 13.55 -12.66 -11.55
CA GLY A 162 14.19 -13.99 -11.55
C GLY A 162 14.20 -14.68 -10.18
N GLY A 163 14.09 -13.95 -9.09
CA GLY A 163 13.96 -14.48 -7.72
C GLY A 163 12.56 -14.95 -7.34
N PHE A 164 11.56 -14.78 -8.24
CA PHE A 164 10.18 -15.21 -8.00
C PHE A 164 9.78 -16.50 -8.72
N TYR A 165 10.67 -17.05 -9.54
CA TYR A 165 10.48 -18.29 -10.32
C TYR A 165 11.50 -19.35 -9.92
#